data_248071aa0ab6c8b81c1042c94ca0dd8a
#
_entry.id   248071aa0ab6c8b81c1042c94ca0dd8a
#
_cell.length_a   1.000
_cell.length_b   1.000
_cell.length_c   1.000
_cell.angle_alpha   90.00
_cell.angle_beta   90.00
_cell.angle_gamma   90.00
#
_symmetry.space_group_name_H-M   'P 1'
#
loop_
_entity.id
_entity.type
_entity.pdbx_description
1 polymer ?
#
loop_
_entity_poly.entity_id
_entity_poly.type
_entity_poly.pdbx_seq_one_letter_code
_entity_poly.pdbx_strand_id
1 'polypeptide(L)'
;RFTEVSIFLPIVKDVNVEGKFLNFTNESVWAYGFSKKQGYLDNEILLEFQNYQTSGGLFKTEVVKDNGLFKDDIKLTFTYEFLLRMTLNGAIIMTVPRSGYQHVNFRENSLFWQYKHDEKELLSAEEVKFWLDTAKKEYFFKNKRDIKYVKK
;
A
#
# COMPACT_ATOMS: atom_id res chain seq x y z
N ARG A 1 -8.82 -3.34 22.56
CA ARG A 1 -9.58 -2.87 21.38
C ARG A 1 -8.78 -1.76 20.75
N PHE A 2 -8.67 -1.77 19.43
CA PHE A 2 -7.76 -0.90 18.68
C PHE A 2 -8.52 0.35 18.19
N THR A 3 -8.99 1.17 19.10
CA THR A 3 -9.77 2.39 18.77
C THR A 3 -8.92 3.46 18.09
N GLU A 4 -7.62 3.44 18.31
CA GLU A 4 -6.64 4.33 17.71
C GLU A 4 -6.35 3.99 16.25
N VAL A 5 -6.58 2.74 15.81
CA VAL A 5 -6.29 2.31 14.45
C VAL A 5 -7.25 2.97 13.46
N SER A 6 -6.70 3.57 12.43
CA SER A 6 -7.42 4.29 11.38
C SER A 6 -7.72 3.40 10.17
N ILE A 7 -6.83 2.45 9.89
CA ILE A 7 -6.92 1.56 8.72
C ILE A 7 -6.57 0.13 9.13
N PHE A 8 -7.41 -0.82 8.79
CA PHE A 8 -7.12 -2.24 8.90
C PHE A 8 -6.97 -2.86 7.52
N LEU A 9 -5.85 -3.51 7.27
CA LEU A 9 -5.55 -4.21 6.02
C LEU A 9 -5.52 -5.72 6.27
N PRO A 10 -6.39 -6.51 5.64
CA PRO A 10 -6.33 -7.96 5.74
C PRO A 10 -5.21 -8.53 4.87
N ILE A 11 -4.83 -9.77 5.09
CA ILE A 11 -4.05 -10.54 4.13
C ILE A 11 -4.89 -10.73 2.87
N VAL A 12 -4.32 -10.40 1.72
CA VAL A 12 -4.92 -10.61 0.41
C VAL A 12 -4.34 -11.86 -0.20
N LYS A 13 -5.21 -12.78 -0.60
CA LYS A 13 -4.86 -13.99 -1.34
C LYS A 13 -4.94 -13.69 -2.83
N ASP A 14 -3.80 -13.71 -3.52
CA ASP A 14 -3.76 -13.55 -4.96
C ASP A 14 -3.95 -14.89 -5.67
N VAL A 15 -4.83 -14.92 -6.63
CA VAL A 15 -5.10 -16.09 -7.50
C VAL A 15 -5.08 -15.66 -8.96
N ASN A 16 -4.85 -16.59 -9.87
CA ASN A 16 -5.03 -16.34 -11.30
C ASN A 16 -6.52 -16.50 -11.72
N VAL A 17 -6.80 -16.31 -13.00
CA VAL A 17 -8.18 -16.39 -13.55
C VAL A 17 -8.80 -17.78 -13.40
N GLU A 18 -8.01 -18.85 -13.29
CA GLU A 18 -8.45 -20.22 -13.03
C GLU A 18 -8.60 -20.51 -11.52
N GLY A 19 -8.36 -19.52 -10.66
CA GLY A 19 -8.45 -19.68 -9.21
C GLY A 19 -7.22 -20.31 -8.55
N LYS A 20 -6.13 -20.53 -9.32
CA LYS A 20 -4.88 -21.08 -8.78
C LYS A 20 -4.19 -20.05 -7.92
N PHE A 21 -3.75 -20.47 -6.75
CA PHE A 21 -2.99 -19.64 -5.82
C PHE A 21 -1.67 -19.15 -6.44
N LEU A 22 -1.36 -17.86 -6.24
CA LEU A 22 -0.14 -17.21 -6.68
C LEU A 22 0.72 -16.83 -5.48
N ASN A 23 0.22 -15.95 -4.63
CA ASN A 23 0.93 -15.44 -3.44
C ASN A 23 -0.04 -14.84 -2.43
N PHE A 24 0.50 -14.39 -1.31
CA PHE A 24 -0.19 -13.49 -0.39
C PHE A 24 0.44 -12.10 -0.44
N THR A 25 -0.38 -11.08 -0.19
CA THR A 25 0.08 -9.70 0.06
C THR A 25 -0.41 -9.21 1.42
N ASN A 26 0.15 -8.14 1.93
CA ASN A 26 -0.08 -7.60 3.27
C ASN A 26 0.41 -8.51 4.42
N GLU A 27 1.22 -9.53 4.11
CA GLU A 27 1.73 -10.48 5.11
C GLU A 27 3.13 -10.15 5.64
N SER A 28 3.87 -9.27 4.95
CA SER A 28 5.30 -9.03 5.23
C SER A 28 5.58 -8.65 6.69
N VAL A 29 4.70 -7.91 7.32
CA VAL A 29 4.83 -7.55 8.75
C VAL A 29 4.84 -8.78 9.65
N TRP A 30 4.07 -9.79 9.28
CA TRP A 30 3.97 -11.04 10.04
C TRP A 30 5.10 -12.00 9.69
N ALA A 31 5.45 -12.11 8.40
CA ALA A 31 6.44 -13.06 7.91
C ALA A 31 7.86 -12.74 8.38
N TYR A 32 8.18 -11.48 8.51
CA TYR A 32 9.54 -11.02 8.81
C TYR A 32 9.76 -10.55 10.25
N GLY A 33 8.74 -10.61 11.08
CA GLY A 33 8.83 -10.21 12.49
C GLY A 33 9.16 -8.72 12.68
N PHE A 34 8.84 -7.90 11.68
CA PHE A 34 9.26 -6.50 11.61
C PHE A 34 8.70 -5.61 12.67
N SER A 35 7.69 -6.01 13.35
CA SER A 35 7.19 -5.11 14.34
C SER A 35 7.17 -5.72 15.71
N LYS A 36 7.98 -5.15 16.56
CA LYS A 36 7.75 -5.20 18.00
C LYS A 36 6.33 -4.68 18.35
N LYS A 37 5.64 -4.06 17.41
CA LYS A 37 4.28 -3.53 17.49
C LYS A 37 3.25 -4.39 16.75
N GLN A 38 3.53 -5.65 16.52
CA GLN A 38 2.62 -6.69 16.03
C GLN A 38 1.55 -6.18 15.04
N GLY A 39 1.90 -6.10 13.76
CA GLY A 39 0.96 -5.79 12.70
C GLY A 39 0.76 -4.31 12.37
N TYR A 40 1.33 -3.39 13.13
CA TYR A 40 1.30 -1.98 12.77
C TYR A 40 2.24 -1.68 11.61
N LEU A 41 1.75 -0.90 10.66
CA LEU A 41 2.53 -0.37 9.55
C LEU A 41 2.86 1.09 9.82
N ASP A 42 4.12 1.40 9.77
CA ASP A 42 4.61 2.78 9.76
C ASP A 42 5.18 3.15 8.39
N ASN A 43 5.59 4.38 8.26
CA ASN A 43 6.12 4.89 7.01
C ASN A 43 7.46 4.23 6.64
N GLU A 44 8.30 3.86 7.61
CA GLU A 44 9.57 3.19 7.36
C GLU A 44 9.35 1.79 6.75
N ILE A 45 8.41 1.02 7.30
CA ILE A 45 8.04 -0.28 6.76
C ILE A 45 7.48 -0.15 5.34
N LEU A 46 6.60 0.83 5.10
CA LEU A 46 6.02 1.05 3.77
C LEU A 46 7.06 1.49 2.74
N LEU A 47 8.09 2.23 3.14
CA LEU A 47 9.18 2.62 2.25
C LEU A 47 10.10 1.45 1.90
N GLU A 48 10.25 0.50 2.80
CA GLU A 48 11.04 -0.70 2.59
C GLU A 48 10.27 -1.76 1.79
N PHE A 49 8.98 -1.95 2.12
CA PHE A 49 8.11 -2.96 1.51
C PHE A 49 6.94 -2.30 0.80
N GLN A 50 6.93 -2.39 -0.52
CA GLN A 50 5.96 -1.71 -1.39
C GLN A 50 4.72 -2.55 -1.71
N ASN A 51 4.70 -3.81 -1.28
CA ASN A 51 3.68 -4.78 -1.69
C ASN A 51 2.47 -4.80 -0.76
N TYR A 52 1.98 -3.60 -0.39
CA TYR A 52 0.74 -3.46 0.38
C TYR A 52 -0.42 -3.06 -0.51
N GLN A 53 -1.54 -3.75 -0.34
CA GLN A 53 -2.80 -3.50 -1.05
C GLN A 53 -3.87 -2.99 -0.10
N THR A 54 -4.70 -2.09 -0.60
CA THR A 54 -5.85 -1.55 0.12
C THR A 54 -7.11 -2.42 -0.03
N SER A 55 -7.05 -3.46 -0.87
CA SER A 55 -8.18 -4.35 -1.17
C SER A 55 -8.68 -5.06 0.08
N GLY A 56 -9.99 -5.00 0.31
CA GLY A 56 -10.62 -5.57 1.50
C GLY A 56 -10.34 -4.81 2.81
N GLY A 57 -9.64 -3.67 2.73
CA GLY A 57 -9.32 -2.84 3.89
C GLY A 57 -10.55 -2.14 4.48
N LEU A 58 -10.47 -1.88 5.77
CA LEU A 58 -11.45 -1.05 6.50
C LEU A 58 -10.80 0.27 6.87
N PHE A 59 -11.49 1.37 6.58
CA PHE A 59 -10.96 2.73 6.72
C PHE A 59 -11.91 3.58 7.56
N LYS A 60 -11.38 4.34 8.51
CA LYS A 60 -12.15 5.41 9.14
C LYS A 60 -12.41 6.51 8.12
N THR A 61 -13.68 6.78 7.86
CA THR A 61 -14.11 7.72 6.82
C THR A 61 -13.56 9.13 7.03
N GLU A 62 -13.53 9.60 8.28
CA GLU A 62 -13.01 10.92 8.62
C GLU A 62 -11.53 11.03 8.25
N VAL A 63 -10.73 10.02 8.59
CA VAL A 63 -9.28 10.01 8.30
C VAL A 63 -9.01 10.06 6.81
N VAL A 64 -9.81 9.36 6.01
CA VAL A 64 -9.70 9.39 4.54
C VAL A 64 -10.04 10.77 3.99
N LYS A 65 -11.14 11.39 4.48
CA LYS A 65 -11.58 12.72 4.05
C LYS A 65 -10.56 13.80 4.41
N ASP A 66 -10.04 13.77 5.61
CA ASP A 66 -9.08 14.77 6.12
C ASP A 66 -7.73 14.72 5.39
N ASN A 67 -7.35 13.54 4.92
CA ASN A 67 -6.09 13.31 4.18
C ASN A 67 -6.23 13.38 2.66
N GLY A 68 -7.44 13.61 2.14
CA GLY A 68 -7.75 13.56 0.72
C GLY A 68 -7.82 12.12 0.18
N LEU A 69 -8.47 11.98 -0.96
CA LEU A 69 -8.62 10.71 -1.67
C LEU A 69 -7.35 10.35 -2.45
N PHE A 70 -7.47 9.42 -3.40
CA PHE A 70 -6.38 9.09 -4.31
C PHE A 70 -6.00 10.28 -5.20
N LYS A 71 -4.71 10.41 -5.49
CA LYS A 71 -4.22 11.43 -6.41
C LYS A 71 -4.46 11.03 -7.85
N ASP A 72 -5.03 11.91 -8.65
CA ASP A 72 -5.40 11.65 -10.04
C ASP A 72 -4.20 11.57 -10.98
N ASP A 73 -3.10 12.20 -10.60
CA ASP A 73 -1.83 12.23 -11.34
C ASP A 73 -0.95 11.00 -11.14
N ILE A 74 -1.31 10.11 -10.20
CA ILE A 74 -0.58 8.86 -9.94
C ILE A 74 -1.38 7.67 -10.47
N LYS A 75 -0.92 7.08 -11.57
CA LYS A 75 -1.69 6.05 -12.28
C LYS A 75 -1.68 4.69 -11.57
N LEU A 76 -0.55 4.05 -11.38
CA LEU A 76 -0.49 2.66 -10.90
C LEU A 76 -0.24 2.49 -9.41
N THR A 77 0.51 3.40 -8.84
CA THR A 77 0.96 3.32 -7.45
C THR A 77 0.12 4.17 -6.51
N PHE A 78 -1.07 4.57 -6.95
CA PHE A 78 -1.98 5.44 -6.18
C PHE A 78 -2.35 4.86 -4.81
N THR A 79 -2.53 3.55 -4.70
CA THR A 79 -2.81 2.90 -3.41
C THR A 79 -1.60 2.94 -2.48
N TYR A 80 -0.41 2.76 -3.02
CA TYR A 80 0.84 2.83 -2.28
C TYR A 80 1.13 4.26 -1.80
N GLU A 81 0.99 5.25 -2.69
CA GLU A 81 1.09 6.68 -2.32
C GLU A 81 0.12 7.04 -1.20
N PHE A 82 -1.12 6.57 -1.31
CA PHE A 82 -2.16 6.82 -0.33
C PHE A 82 -1.75 6.30 1.07
N LEU A 83 -1.24 5.07 1.17
CA LEU A 83 -0.81 4.51 2.44
C LEU A 83 0.40 5.28 3.02
N LEU A 84 1.37 5.67 2.20
CA LEU A 84 2.51 6.50 2.62
C LEU A 84 2.04 7.85 3.17
N ARG A 85 1.15 8.51 2.46
CA ARG A 85 0.59 9.81 2.89
C ARG A 85 -0.20 9.68 4.18
N MET A 86 -1.01 8.66 4.32
CA MET A 86 -1.79 8.40 5.53
C MET A 86 -0.89 8.21 6.74
N THR A 87 0.16 7.39 6.64
CA THR A 87 1.11 7.18 7.75
C THR A 87 1.93 8.42 8.07
N LEU A 88 2.32 9.19 7.06
CA LEU A 88 3.03 10.46 7.26
C LEU A 88 2.19 11.47 8.05
N ASN A 89 0.88 11.49 7.80
CA ASN A 89 -0.08 12.36 8.48
C ASN A 89 -0.59 11.78 9.82
N GLY A 90 0.05 10.73 10.32
CA GLY A 90 -0.23 10.18 11.64
C GLY A 90 -1.35 9.14 11.70
N ALA A 91 -1.89 8.70 10.55
CA ALA A 91 -2.84 7.60 10.55
C ALA A 91 -2.17 6.29 10.98
N ILE A 92 -2.81 5.58 11.88
CA ILE A 92 -2.33 4.29 12.35
C ILE A 92 -2.94 3.19 11.49
N ILE A 93 -2.07 2.45 10.78
CA ILE A 93 -2.44 1.32 9.93
C ILE A 93 -2.07 0.02 10.63
N MET A 94 -2.97 -0.94 10.62
CA MET A 94 -2.74 -2.27 11.18
C MET A 94 -3.06 -3.34 10.15
N THR A 95 -2.16 -4.30 9.97
CA THR A 95 -2.45 -5.52 9.22
C THR A 95 -3.12 -6.55 10.12
N VAL A 96 -4.09 -7.26 9.57
CA VAL A 96 -4.84 -8.31 10.28
C VAL A 96 -4.38 -9.67 9.75
N PRO A 97 -3.93 -10.61 10.62
CA PRO A 97 -3.37 -11.90 10.21
C PRO A 97 -4.48 -12.89 9.79
N ARG A 98 -5.38 -12.44 8.93
CA ARG A 98 -6.46 -13.25 8.36
C ARG A 98 -6.64 -12.87 6.90
N SER A 99 -6.85 -13.88 6.04
CA SER A 99 -7.26 -13.64 4.67
C SER A 99 -8.67 -13.04 4.67
N GLY A 100 -8.76 -11.78 4.25
CA GLY A 100 -10.02 -11.04 4.19
C GLY A 100 -10.46 -10.69 2.77
N TYR A 101 -9.59 -10.94 1.78
CA TYR A 101 -9.87 -10.64 0.39
C TYR A 101 -9.16 -11.62 -0.55
N GLN A 102 -9.83 -11.99 -1.64
CA GLN A 102 -9.21 -12.73 -2.74
C GLN A 102 -9.15 -11.84 -3.97
N HIS A 103 -7.95 -11.59 -4.45
CA HIS A 103 -7.69 -10.80 -5.64
C HIS A 103 -7.39 -11.72 -6.82
N VAL A 104 -8.11 -11.52 -7.91
CA VAL A 104 -7.87 -12.25 -9.16
C VAL A 104 -6.92 -11.43 -10.03
N ASN A 105 -5.67 -11.89 -10.12
CA ASN A 105 -4.65 -11.29 -10.97
C ASN A 105 -4.84 -11.69 -12.45
N PHE A 106 -4.29 -10.89 -13.33
CA PHE A 106 -4.30 -11.11 -14.78
C PHE A 106 -5.69 -11.16 -15.41
N ARG A 107 -6.70 -10.61 -14.74
CA ARG A 107 -8.04 -10.51 -15.29
C ARG A 107 -8.05 -9.52 -16.46
N GLU A 108 -8.42 -9.99 -17.64
CA GLU A 108 -8.70 -9.15 -18.80
C GLU A 108 -9.68 -8.02 -18.42
N ASN A 109 -9.50 -6.86 -18.99
CA ASN A 109 -10.30 -5.66 -18.68
C ASN A 109 -10.14 -5.09 -17.26
N SER A 110 -9.21 -5.58 -16.45
CA SER A 110 -8.82 -4.85 -15.26
C SER A 110 -8.05 -3.58 -15.65
N LEU A 111 -8.15 -2.52 -14.83
CA LEU A 111 -7.41 -1.28 -15.08
C LEU A 111 -5.90 -1.54 -15.26
N PHE A 112 -5.34 -2.39 -14.41
CA PHE A 112 -3.94 -2.76 -14.47
C PHE A 112 -3.58 -3.53 -15.75
N TRP A 113 -4.47 -4.41 -16.20
CA TRP A 113 -4.31 -5.15 -17.45
C TRP A 113 -4.37 -4.22 -18.66
N GLN A 114 -5.32 -3.28 -18.66
CA GLN A 114 -5.45 -2.27 -19.72
C GLN A 114 -4.19 -1.42 -19.84
N TYR A 115 -3.65 -0.94 -18.74
CA TYR A 115 -2.38 -0.19 -18.75
C TYR A 115 -1.21 -1.02 -19.26
N LYS A 116 -1.19 -2.31 -19.03
CA LYS A 116 -0.12 -3.20 -19.48
C LYS A 116 -0.23 -3.59 -20.95
N HIS A 117 -1.44 -3.60 -21.51
CA HIS A 117 -1.74 -4.10 -22.86
C HIS A 117 -2.24 -3.04 -23.83
N ASP A 118 -2.45 -1.82 -23.38
CA ASP A 118 -2.79 -0.73 -24.27
C ASP A 118 -1.56 -0.43 -25.16
N GLU A 119 -1.70 -0.63 -26.49
CA GLU A 119 -0.59 -0.57 -27.47
C GLU A 119 0.13 0.79 -27.50
N LYS A 120 -0.43 1.80 -26.88
CA LYS A 120 0.12 3.15 -26.84
C LYS A 120 0.97 3.47 -25.62
N GLU A 121 0.80 2.74 -24.52
CA GLU A 121 1.58 2.96 -23.29
C GLU A 121 1.69 1.64 -22.51
N LEU A 122 2.49 0.71 -23.00
CA LEU A 122 2.98 -0.39 -22.19
C LEU A 122 3.73 0.21 -20.99
N LEU A 123 3.15 0.08 -19.80
CA LEU A 123 3.86 0.40 -18.57
C LEU A 123 5.05 -0.53 -18.47
N SER A 124 6.19 -0.01 -18.89
CA SER A 124 7.47 -0.68 -18.73
C SER A 124 7.74 -0.86 -17.22
N ALA A 125 8.54 -1.87 -16.86
CA ALA A 125 9.04 -2.00 -15.50
C ALA A 125 9.72 -0.70 -15.01
N GLU A 126 10.28 0.08 -15.93
CA GLU A 126 10.89 1.38 -15.70
C GLU A 126 9.87 2.43 -15.27
N GLU A 127 8.69 2.43 -15.86
CA GLU A 127 7.62 3.37 -15.52
C GLU A 127 7.00 3.06 -14.15
N VAL A 128 6.77 1.79 -13.84
CA VAL A 128 6.37 1.39 -12.50
C VAL A 128 7.41 1.80 -11.47
N LYS A 129 8.68 1.61 -11.78
CA LYS A 129 9.80 2.05 -10.94
C LYS A 129 9.82 3.57 -10.78
N PHE A 130 9.61 4.31 -11.86
CA PHE A 130 9.53 5.77 -11.83
C PHE A 130 8.47 6.28 -10.83
N TRP A 131 7.25 5.72 -10.88
CA TRP A 131 6.18 6.13 -9.98
C TRP A 131 6.45 5.74 -8.52
N LEU A 132 7.03 4.56 -8.30
CA LEU A 132 7.46 4.13 -6.96
C LEU A 132 8.55 5.05 -6.41
N ASP A 133 9.54 5.37 -7.20
CA ASP A 133 10.65 6.26 -6.81
C ASP A 133 10.15 7.70 -6.57
N THR A 134 9.17 8.16 -7.35
CA THR A 134 8.54 9.47 -7.16
C THR A 134 7.79 9.53 -5.83
N ALA A 135 6.97 8.54 -5.54
CA ALA A 135 6.27 8.43 -4.27
C ALA A 135 7.26 8.37 -3.09
N LYS A 136 8.29 7.54 -3.20
CA LYS A 136 9.34 7.42 -2.18
C LYS A 136 10.08 8.72 -1.93
N LYS A 137 10.47 9.46 -2.97
CA LYS A 137 11.19 10.72 -2.82
C LYS A 137 10.38 11.72 -2.02
N GLU A 138 9.12 11.89 -2.33
CA GLU A 138 8.26 12.85 -1.65
C GLU A 138 8.17 12.58 -0.15
N TYR A 139 7.93 11.31 0.24
CA TYR A 139 7.67 10.96 1.64
C TYR A 139 8.94 10.60 2.42
N PHE A 140 9.94 10.03 1.78
CA PHE A 140 11.22 9.70 2.40
C PHE A 140 12.00 10.94 2.84
N PHE A 141 12.04 11.97 2.02
CA PHE A 141 12.73 13.20 2.38
C PHE A 141 12.01 13.99 3.48
N LYS A 142 10.69 13.97 3.50
CA LYS A 142 9.92 14.55 4.59
C LYS A 142 10.23 13.84 5.91
N ASN A 143 10.21 12.53 5.95
CA ASN A 143 10.52 11.75 7.15
C ASN A 143 11.95 11.95 7.66
N LYS A 144 12.95 12.02 6.80
CA LYS A 144 14.32 12.28 7.25
C LYS A 144 14.48 13.65 7.94
N ARG A 145 13.69 14.62 7.55
CA ARG A 145 13.68 15.92 8.22
C ARG A 145 13.04 15.81 9.62
N ASP A 146 11.97 15.08 9.75
CA ASP A 146 11.24 14.93 11.00
C ASP A 146 11.99 14.06 12.02
N ILE A 147 12.66 13.00 11.59
CA ILE A 147 13.52 12.16 12.44
C ILE A 147 14.68 12.96 13.07
N LYS A 148 15.18 13.99 12.41
CA LYS A 148 16.20 14.88 13.00
C LYS A 148 15.66 15.70 14.15
N TYR A 149 14.38 15.98 14.20
CA TYR A 149 13.74 16.74 15.29
C TYR A 149 13.30 15.88 16.47
N VAL A 150 13.08 14.59 16.28
CA VAL A 150 12.65 13.66 17.33
C VAL A 150 13.83 13.06 18.11
N LYS A 151 15.06 13.19 17.61
CA LYS A 151 16.29 12.69 18.28
C LYS A 151 17.05 13.77 19.06
N LYS A 152 16.41 14.85 19.44
CA LYS A 152 16.83 15.79 20.47
C LYS A 152 15.84 15.72 21.62
#